data_1a033fa5356b36cbd7d3035d69398356
#
_entry.id   1a033fa5356b36cbd7d3035d69398356
#
_cell.length_a   1.000
_cell.length_b   1.000
_cell.length_c   1.000
_cell.angle_alpha   90.00
_cell.angle_beta   90.00
_cell.angle_gamma   90.00
#
_symmetry.space_group_name_H-M   'P 1'
#
loop_
_entity.id
_entity.type
_entity.pdbx_description
1 polymer ?
#
loop_
_entity_poly.entity_id
_entity_poly.type
_entity_poly.pdbx_seq_one_letter_code
_entity_poly.pdbx_strand_id
1 'polypeptide(L)'
;RLAVIKRIVEQDFGLQLIDLGTKGGGTYSIRDLMYREIEASDIFIADLTSNRHNVMVEVGYAIKNVGLERMLLYFEPMEGVEKPPFDLNGFRYEQIADSNDIEIKVKPKLKDILDGVAVGEL
;
A
#
# COMPACT_ATOMS: atom_id res chain seq x y z
N ARG A 1 -0.24 -7.72 10.37
CA ARG A 1 -0.02 -6.38 9.74
C ARG A 1 -1.29 -5.78 9.17
N LEU A 2 -2.08 -6.58 8.47
CA LEU A 2 -3.32 -6.09 7.87
C LEU A 2 -4.28 -5.53 8.92
N ALA A 3 -4.40 -6.19 10.07
CA ALA A 3 -5.27 -5.75 11.15
C ALA A 3 -4.86 -4.36 11.68
N VAL A 4 -3.56 -4.09 11.79
CA VAL A 4 -3.05 -2.80 12.24
C VAL A 4 -3.34 -1.71 11.20
N ILE A 5 -3.07 -2.00 9.93
CA ILE A 5 -3.38 -1.07 8.83
C ILE A 5 -4.86 -0.77 8.78
N LYS A 6 -5.71 -1.79 8.89
CA LYS A 6 -7.16 -1.62 8.86
C LYS A 6 -7.64 -0.71 10.00
N ARG A 7 -7.12 -0.92 11.21
CA ARG A 7 -7.46 -0.09 12.35
C ARG A 7 -7.05 1.37 12.13
N ILE A 8 -5.83 1.60 11.65
CA ILE A 8 -5.35 2.95 11.38
C ILE A 8 -6.22 3.64 10.33
N VAL A 9 -6.45 2.99 9.20
CA VAL A 9 -7.20 3.56 8.08
C VAL A 9 -8.64 3.84 8.50
N GLU A 10 -9.31 2.88 9.09
CA GLU A 10 -10.74 2.96 9.37
C GLU A 10 -11.06 3.69 10.67
N GLN A 11 -10.34 3.40 11.74
CA GLN A 11 -10.64 3.97 13.06
C GLN A 11 -9.92 5.30 13.30
N ASP A 12 -8.63 5.37 12.97
CA ASP A 12 -7.86 6.58 13.27
C ASP A 12 -8.11 7.69 12.25
N PHE A 13 -8.30 7.34 10.98
CA PHE A 13 -8.50 8.32 9.90
C PHE A 13 -9.92 8.36 9.34
N GLY A 14 -10.79 7.42 9.70
CA GLY A 14 -12.18 7.42 9.24
C GLY A 14 -12.35 7.17 7.75
N LEU A 15 -11.44 6.41 7.15
CA LEU A 15 -11.45 6.12 5.71
C LEU A 15 -11.92 4.69 5.46
N GLN A 16 -12.26 4.40 4.21
CA GLN A 16 -12.62 3.06 3.78
C GLN A 16 -11.37 2.32 3.29
N LEU A 17 -11.08 1.16 3.88
CA LEU A 17 -10.02 0.28 3.41
C LEU A 17 -10.62 -0.76 2.47
N ILE A 18 -10.05 -0.86 1.27
CA ILE A 18 -10.36 -1.92 0.31
C ILE A 18 -9.18 -2.90 0.31
N ASP A 19 -9.42 -4.13 0.77
CA ASP A 19 -8.40 -5.17 0.76
C ASP A 19 -8.51 -5.98 -0.53
N LEU A 20 -7.57 -5.79 -1.44
CA LEU A 20 -7.58 -6.45 -2.74
C LEU A 20 -7.44 -7.98 -2.61
N GLY A 21 -6.80 -8.45 -1.56
CA GLY A 21 -6.59 -9.89 -1.33
C GLY A 21 -7.85 -10.66 -0.97
N THR A 22 -8.92 -9.99 -0.56
CA THR A 22 -10.17 -10.64 -0.16
C THR A 22 -11.25 -10.65 -1.24
N LYS A 23 -11.00 -10.04 -2.40
CA LYS A 23 -11.97 -10.01 -3.50
C LYS A 23 -12.13 -11.40 -4.11
N GLY A 24 -13.38 -11.86 -4.23
CA GLY A 24 -13.71 -13.15 -4.82
C GLY A 24 -14.07 -13.04 -6.30
N GLY A 25 -14.26 -14.18 -6.94
CA GLY A 25 -14.69 -14.30 -8.33
C GLY A 25 -13.78 -15.20 -9.16
N GLY A 26 -14.05 -15.34 -10.45
CA GLY A 26 -13.19 -16.06 -11.37
C GLY A 26 -11.90 -15.28 -11.66
N THR A 27 -10.95 -15.92 -12.30
CA THR A 27 -9.63 -15.33 -12.56
C THR A 27 -9.70 -13.96 -13.25
N TYR A 28 -10.54 -13.85 -14.27
CA TYR A 28 -10.72 -12.58 -14.96
C TYR A 28 -11.39 -11.53 -14.10
N SER A 29 -12.44 -11.94 -13.38
CA SER A 29 -13.20 -11.04 -12.53
C SER A 29 -12.34 -10.45 -11.41
N ILE A 30 -11.46 -11.27 -10.81
CA ILE A 30 -10.55 -10.81 -9.75
C ILE A 30 -9.62 -9.73 -10.28
N ARG A 31 -8.98 -9.97 -11.42
CA ARG A 31 -8.04 -9.02 -12.01
C ARG A 31 -8.71 -7.70 -12.37
N ASP A 32 -9.86 -7.76 -13.02
CA ASP A 32 -10.61 -6.56 -13.40
C ASP A 32 -11.04 -5.77 -12.19
N LEU A 33 -11.52 -6.45 -11.14
CA LEU A 33 -11.90 -5.79 -9.90
C LEU A 33 -10.72 -5.10 -9.23
N MET A 34 -9.55 -5.77 -9.17
CA MET A 34 -8.34 -5.19 -8.61
C MET A 34 -7.94 -3.91 -9.34
N TYR A 35 -7.93 -3.94 -10.66
CA TYR A 35 -7.57 -2.77 -11.46
C TYR A 35 -8.55 -1.62 -11.26
N ARG A 36 -9.84 -1.91 -11.22
CA ARG A 36 -10.87 -0.89 -10.97
C ARG A 36 -10.74 -0.28 -9.59
N GLU A 37 -10.48 -1.11 -8.57
CA GLU A 37 -10.30 -0.62 -7.21
C GLU A 37 -9.05 0.25 -7.09
N ILE A 38 -7.95 -0.12 -7.76
CA ILE A 38 -6.74 0.69 -7.79
C ILE A 38 -7.02 2.03 -8.48
N GLU A 39 -7.68 2.02 -9.63
CA GLU A 39 -8.02 3.24 -10.38
C GLU A 39 -8.93 4.18 -9.58
N ALA A 40 -9.84 3.61 -8.80
CA ALA A 40 -10.78 4.38 -7.99
C ALA A 40 -10.20 4.82 -6.65
N SER A 41 -9.02 4.33 -6.27
CA SER A 41 -8.43 4.62 -4.98
C SER A 41 -7.76 5.98 -4.96
N ASP A 42 -7.90 6.68 -3.85
CA ASP A 42 -7.19 7.94 -3.60
C ASP A 42 -5.76 7.69 -3.13
N ILE A 43 -5.55 6.62 -2.40
CA ILE A 43 -4.25 6.24 -1.83
C ILE A 43 -4.07 4.74 -2.00
N PHE A 44 -2.85 4.32 -2.34
CA PHE A 44 -2.49 2.92 -2.48
C PHE A 44 -1.44 2.54 -1.43
N ILE A 45 -1.71 1.49 -0.67
CA ILE A 45 -0.81 0.98 0.36
C ILE A 45 -0.40 -0.44 -0.01
N ALA A 46 0.88 -0.74 0.00
CA ALA A 46 1.37 -2.08 -0.30
C ALA A 46 2.43 -2.56 0.69
N ASP A 47 2.28 -3.81 1.12
CA ASP A 47 3.28 -4.55 1.89
C ASP A 47 4.16 -5.31 0.92
N LEU A 48 5.42 -4.90 0.80
CA LEU A 48 6.38 -5.51 -0.11
C LEU A 48 7.07 -6.74 0.48
N THR A 49 6.78 -7.07 1.74
CA THR A 49 7.47 -8.14 2.48
C THR A 49 7.30 -9.51 1.84
N SER A 50 6.11 -9.79 1.34
CA SER A 50 5.75 -11.14 0.90
C SER A 50 6.30 -11.52 -0.46
N ASN A 51 6.89 -10.61 -1.22
CA ASN A 51 7.44 -10.87 -2.54
C ASN A 51 6.47 -11.62 -3.46
N ARG A 52 5.18 -11.29 -3.38
CA ARG A 52 4.16 -11.93 -4.21
C ARG A 52 4.12 -11.25 -5.58
N HIS A 53 4.01 -12.06 -6.62
CA HIS A 53 3.89 -11.53 -7.99
C HIS A 53 2.73 -10.53 -8.12
N ASN A 54 1.62 -10.81 -7.46
CA ASN A 54 0.43 -9.95 -7.51
C ASN A 54 0.70 -8.57 -6.93
N VAL A 55 1.45 -8.49 -5.81
CA VAL A 55 1.79 -7.20 -5.21
C VAL A 55 2.63 -6.36 -6.17
N MET A 56 3.58 -7.00 -6.87
CA MET A 56 4.43 -6.30 -7.83
C MET A 56 3.63 -5.76 -9.01
N VAL A 57 2.67 -6.53 -9.51
CA VAL A 57 1.78 -6.09 -10.59
C VAL A 57 0.89 -4.94 -10.11
N GLU A 58 0.34 -5.05 -8.91
CA GLU A 58 -0.50 -4.00 -8.32
C GLU A 58 0.28 -2.71 -8.11
N VAL A 59 1.51 -2.78 -7.61
CA VAL A 59 2.37 -1.61 -7.43
C VAL A 59 2.66 -0.94 -8.77
N GLY A 60 3.01 -1.72 -9.80
CA GLY A 60 3.24 -1.17 -11.13
C GLY A 60 2.03 -0.48 -11.71
N TYR A 61 0.86 -1.07 -11.54
CA TYR A 61 -0.40 -0.48 -11.99
C TYR A 61 -0.73 0.81 -11.23
N ALA A 62 -0.49 0.82 -9.91
CA ALA A 62 -0.74 1.97 -9.06
C ALA A 62 0.19 3.15 -9.39
N ILE A 63 1.44 2.89 -9.75
CA ILE A 63 2.37 3.95 -10.15
C ILE A 63 1.77 4.79 -11.28
N LYS A 64 1.14 4.14 -12.25
CA LYS A 64 0.54 4.82 -13.40
C LYS A 64 -0.79 5.48 -13.07
N ASN A 65 -1.63 4.83 -12.28
CA ASN A 65 -3.04 5.22 -12.12
C ASN A 65 -3.32 5.99 -10.84
N VAL A 66 -2.52 5.84 -9.80
CA VAL A 66 -2.65 6.57 -8.53
C VAL A 66 -1.59 7.67 -8.42
N GLY A 67 -0.36 7.30 -8.75
CA GLY A 67 0.79 8.21 -8.66
C GLY A 67 1.60 8.01 -7.39
N LEU A 68 2.91 8.22 -7.49
CA LEU A 68 3.84 7.97 -6.40
C LEU A 68 3.54 8.78 -5.14
N GLU A 69 3.04 10.00 -5.30
CA GLU A 69 2.75 10.89 -4.18
C GLU A 69 1.62 10.36 -3.28
N ARG A 70 0.79 9.49 -3.83
CA ARG A 70 -0.34 8.87 -3.11
C ARG A 70 -0.11 7.41 -2.80
N MET A 71 1.13 6.96 -2.88
CA MET A 71 1.50 5.57 -2.60
C MET A 71 2.29 5.46 -1.32
N LEU A 72 1.98 4.45 -0.53
CA LEU A 72 2.67 4.14 0.71
C LEU A 72 3.12 2.68 0.65
N LEU A 73 4.42 2.49 0.61
CA LEU A 73 5.03 1.16 0.52
C LEU A 73 5.80 0.87 1.81
N TYR A 74 5.70 -0.35 2.31
CA TYR A 74 6.50 -0.74 3.46
C TYR A 74 7.05 -2.16 3.30
N PHE A 75 8.12 -2.45 4.02
CA PHE A 75 8.86 -3.71 3.90
C PHE A 75 9.50 -4.08 5.23
N GLU A 76 9.35 -5.34 5.64
CA GLU A 76 10.02 -5.89 6.80
C GLU A 76 11.13 -6.83 6.32
N PRO A 77 12.41 -6.49 6.55
CA PRO A 77 13.51 -7.40 6.21
C PRO A 77 13.40 -8.72 6.96
N MET A 78 13.64 -9.80 6.25
CA MET A 78 13.63 -11.14 6.82
C MET A 78 14.91 -11.87 6.41
N GLU A 79 15.27 -12.93 7.16
CA GLU A 79 16.43 -13.73 6.82
C GLU A 79 16.34 -14.23 5.37
N GLY A 80 17.36 -13.95 4.58
CA GLY A 80 17.39 -14.29 3.16
C GLY A 80 16.66 -13.32 2.25
N VAL A 81 15.90 -12.37 2.81
CA VAL A 81 15.19 -11.33 2.04
C VAL A 81 15.39 -10.00 2.74
N GLU A 82 16.51 -9.36 2.50
CA GLU A 82 16.92 -8.13 3.19
C GLU A 82 16.48 -6.86 2.48
N LYS A 83 16.09 -6.97 1.22
CA LYS A 83 15.65 -5.86 0.38
C LYS A 83 14.37 -6.22 -0.36
N PRO A 84 13.55 -5.23 -0.74
CA PRO A 84 12.40 -5.48 -1.58
C PRO A 84 12.78 -6.20 -2.88
N PRO A 85 11.84 -6.96 -3.47
CA PRO A 85 12.15 -7.85 -4.59
C PRO A 85 12.46 -7.17 -5.91
N PHE A 86 12.33 -5.87 -6.00
CA PHE A 86 12.61 -5.11 -7.22
C PHE A 86 13.33 -3.82 -6.89
N ASP A 87 13.97 -3.24 -7.92
CA ASP A 87 14.71 -2.00 -7.77
C ASP A 87 13.74 -0.83 -7.54
N LEU A 88 13.85 -0.25 -6.35
CA LEU A 88 13.04 0.90 -5.95
C LEU A 88 13.85 2.21 -5.97
N ASN A 89 14.88 2.30 -6.79
CA ASN A 89 15.65 3.52 -6.96
C ASN A 89 14.70 4.68 -7.30
N GLY A 90 14.78 5.73 -6.48
CA GLY A 90 13.90 6.88 -6.64
C GLY A 90 12.53 6.73 -5.99
N PHE A 91 12.20 5.56 -5.47
CA PHE A 91 10.94 5.32 -4.75
C PHE A 91 11.23 5.21 -3.26
N ARG A 92 10.33 5.77 -2.46
CA ARG A 92 10.44 5.65 -1.01
C ARG A 92 9.61 4.48 -0.52
N TYR A 93 10.15 3.73 0.43
CA TYR A 93 9.38 2.77 1.21
C TYR A 93 9.83 2.85 2.67
N GLU A 94 8.93 2.49 3.58
CA GLU A 94 9.23 2.47 4.99
C GLU A 94 9.71 1.07 5.39
N GLN A 95 10.88 0.99 6.00
CA GLN A 95 11.38 -0.28 6.54
C GLN A 95 10.84 -0.45 7.95
N ILE A 96 10.17 -1.57 8.20
CA ILE A 96 9.59 -1.88 9.51
C ILE A 96 10.25 -3.13 10.09
N ALA A 97 10.31 -3.20 11.43
CA ALA A 97 10.80 -4.37 12.14
C ALA A 97 9.65 -5.26 12.66
N ASP A 98 8.52 -4.65 12.98
CA ASP A 98 7.35 -5.34 13.49
C ASP A 98 6.08 -4.50 13.29
N SER A 99 4.95 -4.99 13.81
CA SER A 99 3.68 -4.28 13.68
C SER A 99 3.65 -2.93 14.41
N ASN A 100 4.45 -2.75 15.46
CA ASN A 100 4.52 -1.47 16.16
C ASN A 100 5.12 -0.37 15.26
N ASP A 101 6.03 -0.73 14.37
CA ASP A 101 6.61 0.22 13.43
C ASP A 101 5.58 0.75 12.43
N ILE A 102 4.50 0.04 12.20
CA ILE A 102 3.41 0.54 11.37
C ILE A 102 2.80 1.78 12.02
N GLU A 103 2.58 1.74 13.34
CA GLU A 103 2.12 2.92 14.08
C GLU A 103 3.13 4.06 14.04
N ILE A 104 4.41 3.75 14.20
CA ILE A 104 5.47 4.73 14.38
C ILE A 104 5.89 5.35 13.06
N LYS A 105 5.97 4.55 11.99
CA LYS A 105 6.54 4.96 10.71
C LYS A 105 5.50 5.12 9.60
N VAL A 106 4.54 4.21 9.52
CA VAL A 106 3.58 4.18 8.41
C VAL A 106 2.45 5.18 8.64
N LYS A 107 1.89 5.21 9.85
CA LYS A 107 0.79 6.12 10.17
C LYS A 107 1.14 7.60 9.93
N PRO A 108 2.30 8.12 10.36
CA PRO A 108 2.65 9.51 10.08
C PRO A 108 2.77 9.81 8.58
N LYS A 109 3.28 8.86 7.81
CA LYS A 109 3.37 9.01 6.35
C LYS A 109 2.00 9.03 5.69
N LEU A 110 1.10 8.19 6.16
CA LEU A 110 -0.29 8.21 5.69
C LEU A 110 -0.94 9.56 5.98
N LYS A 111 -0.70 10.10 7.18
CA LYS A 111 -1.20 11.42 7.53
C LYS A 111 -0.66 12.50 6.60
N ASP A 112 0.62 12.47 6.27
CA ASP A 112 1.24 13.42 5.37
C ASP A 112 0.60 13.35 3.97
N ILE A 113 0.36 12.14 3.46
CA ILE A 113 -0.31 11.96 2.17
C ILE A 113 -1.73 12.53 2.22
N LEU A 114 -2.48 12.24 3.27
CA LEU A 114 -3.85 12.72 3.42
C LEU A 114 -3.90 14.25 3.52
N ASP A 115 -2.96 14.86 4.24
CA ASP A 115 -2.88 16.31 4.33
C ASP A 115 -2.60 16.93 2.96
N GLY A 116 -1.73 16.33 2.18
CA GLY A 116 -1.45 16.77 0.81
C GLY A 116 -2.67 16.68 -0.10
N VAL A 117 -3.43 15.58 -0.01
CA VAL A 117 -4.66 15.41 -0.77
C VAL A 117 -5.69 16.47 -0.36
N ALA A 118 -5.85 16.72 0.94
CA ALA A 118 -6.84 17.66 1.45
C ALA A 118 -6.58 19.08 1.00
N VAL A 119 -5.32 19.50 0.81
CA VAL A 119 -4.98 20.85 0.35
C VAL A 119 -4.80 20.93 -1.17
N GLY A 120 -5.01 19.82 -1.87
CA GLY A 120 -4.94 19.79 -3.33
C GLY A 120 -3.53 19.77 -3.91
N GLU A 121 -2.51 19.44 -3.12
CA GLU A 121 -1.13 19.32 -3.58
C GLU A 121 -0.85 18.01 -4.31
N LEU A 122 -1.68 17.00 -4.07
CA LEU A 122 -1.50 15.67 -4.63
C LEU A 122 -2.63 15.27 -5.57
#